data_d44cf681edcdf8088385ed909a601c9c
#
_entry.id   d44cf681edcdf8088385ed909a601c9c
#
_cell.length_a   1.000
_cell.length_b   1.000
_cell.length_c   1.000
_cell.angle_alpha   90.00
_cell.angle_beta   90.00
_cell.angle_gamma   90.00
#
_symmetry.space_group_name_H-M   'P 1'
#
loop_
_entity.id
_entity.type
_entity.pdbx_description
1 polymer ?
#
loop_
_entity_poly.entity_id
_entity_poly.type
_entity_poly.pdbx_seq_one_letter_code
_entity_poly.pdbx_strand_id
1 'polypeptide(L)'
;MPRSGWVKPSSDVRLSDLVSVGLLTRVFPADVVDAVIEEAGRTERRHRSLPARVMAYFSMGMALYSDGSYEDVFAQLTDGLSWASGWSESFTPPSKSAIFQARARLGFEPVRDLFARVARPLAGPDTPGSWLAGRRLVAIDGTCLDVADTAANSEFFGRPASSRGERSAFPQARLVALAECGTHAVFDAATGPCSVSETELSRQLVGRLELGQLVLADRGFYGFRLWQQAAATGADLLWRVKTNLRPRHLETLADGSWLARIVPTSGTNRATTEPLTVRVIDYTLDDGRDNPEEYRLLTTILDPAEVGAEDLAAVYAQRWEIETAFDELKTHQRGPRAVLRSKAPDLVQQEIWGHLCCHYAIRTLMADTAAHT
;
A
#
# COMPACT_ATOMS: atom_id res chain seq x y z
N MET A 1 13.47 40.40 21.05
CA MET A 1 14.52 39.43 20.70
C MET A 1 14.54 39.31 19.16
N PRO A 2 15.67 39.55 18.50
CA PRO A 2 15.72 39.39 17.04
C PRO A 2 15.53 37.91 16.69
N ARG A 3 14.61 37.62 15.79
CA ARG A 3 14.46 36.29 15.18
C ARG A 3 15.75 35.99 14.44
N SER A 4 16.42 34.87 14.78
CA SER A 4 17.55 34.35 14.02
C SER A 4 17.12 34.21 12.57
N GLY A 5 17.70 35.01 11.68
CA GLY A 5 17.39 34.97 10.27
C GLY A 5 17.83 33.62 9.70
N TRP A 6 16.87 32.93 9.09
CA TRP A 6 17.19 31.77 8.26
C TRP A 6 18.09 32.23 7.13
N VAL A 7 19.33 31.76 7.12
CA VAL A 7 20.23 31.92 5.98
C VAL A 7 19.66 31.00 4.90
N LYS A 8 19.10 31.61 3.83
CA LYS A 8 18.62 30.86 2.68
C LYS A 8 19.83 30.16 2.05
N PRO A 9 19.80 28.81 1.88
CA PRO A 9 20.87 28.14 1.16
C PRO A 9 21.04 28.78 -0.22
N SER A 10 22.26 28.96 -0.67
CA SER A 10 22.58 29.57 -1.97
C SER A 10 22.32 28.64 -3.17
N SER A 11 21.74 27.47 -2.96
CA SER A 11 21.31 26.51 -3.97
C SER A 11 19.80 26.38 -4.00
N ASP A 12 19.21 26.05 -5.15
CA ASP A 12 17.78 25.77 -5.33
C ASP A 12 17.31 24.51 -4.58
N VAL A 13 18.20 23.80 -3.88
CA VAL A 13 17.93 22.63 -3.05
C VAL A 13 17.24 23.08 -1.77
N ARG A 14 16.06 22.57 -1.53
CA ARG A 14 15.27 22.87 -0.33
C ARG A 14 15.83 22.05 0.85
N LEU A 15 15.79 22.60 2.06
CA LEU A 15 16.16 21.86 3.27
C LEU A 15 15.33 20.57 3.43
N SER A 16 14.06 20.61 3.00
CA SER A 16 13.18 19.46 2.92
C SER A 16 13.76 18.31 2.09
N ASP A 17 14.48 18.60 1.01
CA ASP A 17 15.01 17.60 0.10
C ASP A 17 16.21 16.87 0.72
N LEU A 18 17.02 17.58 1.51
CA LEU A 18 18.14 16.99 2.26
C LEU A 18 17.67 16.11 3.42
N VAL A 19 16.61 16.53 4.10
CA VAL A 19 15.97 15.75 5.18
C VAL A 19 15.37 14.46 4.60
N SER A 20 14.82 14.51 3.39
CA SER A 20 14.15 13.38 2.74
C SER A 20 15.11 12.21 2.46
N VAL A 21 16.35 12.46 2.04
CA VAL A 21 17.35 11.40 1.82
C VAL A 21 17.78 10.77 3.15
N GLY A 22 17.98 11.57 4.19
CA GLY A 22 18.28 11.08 5.54
C GLY A 22 17.17 10.17 6.10
N LEU A 23 15.92 10.50 5.80
CA LEU A 23 14.78 9.66 6.16
C LEU A 23 14.83 8.28 5.48
N LEU A 24 15.09 8.24 4.17
CA LEU A 24 15.18 6.98 3.44
C LEU A 24 16.29 6.07 3.99
N THR A 25 17.47 6.62 4.27
CA THR A 25 18.58 5.85 4.82
C THR A 25 18.38 5.43 6.29
N ARG A 26 17.59 6.16 7.05
CA ARG A 26 17.18 5.79 8.41
C ARG A 26 16.20 4.62 8.42
N VAL A 27 15.16 4.67 7.57
CA VAL A 27 14.11 3.63 7.51
C VAL A 27 14.58 2.39 6.77
N PHE A 28 15.40 2.58 5.74
CA PHE A 28 16.02 1.52 4.95
C PHE A 28 17.53 1.61 5.07
N PRO A 29 18.14 1.07 6.17
CA PRO A 29 19.57 1.15 6.40
C PRO A 29 20.37 0.42 5.30
N ALA A 30 21.61 0.89 5.08
CA ALA A 30 22.45 0.41 3.99
C ALA A 30 22.75 -1.10 4.06
N ASP A 31 22.93 -1.63 5.25
CA ASP A 31 23.17 -3.06 5.51
C ASP A 31 21.94 -3.91 5.14
N VAL A 32 20.72 -3.44 5.43
CA VAL A 32 19.48 -4.11 5.04
C VAL A 32 19.30 -4.07 3.52
N VAL A 33 19.60 -2.92 2.89
CA VAL A 33 19.56 -2.79 1.43
C VAL A 33 20.54 -3.74 0.76
N ASP A 34 21.77 -3.84 1.27
CA ASP A 34 22.78 -4.73 0.73
C ASP A 34 22.41 -6.21 0.88
N ALA A 35 21.88 -6.59 2.05
CA ALA A 35 21.45 -7.96 2.30
C ALA A 35 20.38 -8.41 1.29
N VAL A 36 19.38 -7.56 1.03
CA VAL A 36 18.32 -7.86 0.04
C VAL A 36 18.88 -7.94 -1.38
N ILE A 37 19.82 -7.05 -1.74
CA ILE A 37 20.48 -7.09 -3.06
C ILE A 37 21.28 -8.38 -3.23
N GLU A 38 21.99 -8.83 -2.20
CA GLU A 38 22.76 -10.07 -2.20
C GLU A 38 21.85 -11.29 -2.33
N GLU A 39 20.78 -11.38 -1.54
CA GLU A 39 19.80 -12.46 -1.59
C GLU A 39 19.11 -12.57 -2.96
N ALA A 40 18.85 -11.42 -3.61
CA ALA A 40 18.32 -11.38 -4.97
C ALA A 40 19.37 -11.71 -6.06
N GLY A 41 20.64 -11.94 -5.70
CA GLY A 41 21.71 -12.21 -6.63
C GLY A 41 22.08 -11.02 -7.52
N ARG A 42 21.83 -9.79 -7.05
CA ARG A 42 22.05 -8.54 -7.81
C ARG A 42 23.31 -7.79 -7.39
N THR A 43 24.15 -8.38 -6.56
CA THR A 43 25.45 -7.80 -6.18
C THR A 43 26.40 -7.73 -7.38
N GLU A 44 27.06 -6.58 -7.55
CA GLU A 44 28.00 -6.38 -8.65
C GLU A 44 29.29 -7.15 -8.42
N ARG A 45 29.75 -7.83 -9.49
CA ARG A 45 31.06 -8.51 -9.50
C ARG A 45 32.23 -7.56 -9.75
N ARG A 46 31.97 -6.33 -10.18
CA ARG A 46 32.97 -5.30 -10.52
C ARG A 46 32.54 -3.97 -9.92
N HIS A 47 33.49 -3.16 -9.52
CA HIS A 47 33.23 -1.78 -9.09
C HIS A 47 32.55 -0.99 -10.23
N ARG A 48 31.40 -0.38 -9.96
CA ARG A 48 30.62 0.40 -10.92
C ARG A 48 30.36 1.80 -10.36
N SER A 49 30.23 2.77 -11.26
CA SER A 49 29.84 4.15 -10.89
C SER A 49 28.40 4.25 -10.39
N LEU A 50 27.52 3.28 -10.75
CA LEU A 50 26.14 3.18 -10.32
C LEU A 50 25.88 1.81 -9.69
N PRO A 51 26.25 1.64 -8.39
CA PRO A 51 26.03 0.39 -7.68
C PRO A 51 24.55 0.11 -7.41
N ALA A 52 24.21 -1.16 -7.20
CA ALA A 52 22.85 -1.62 -6.92
C ALA A 52 22.22 -0.89 -5.71
N ARG A 53 22.98 -0.68 -4.63
CA ARG A 53 22.53 0.09 -3.45
C ARG A 53 22.10 1.51 -3.83
N VAL A 54 22.89 2.21 -4.63
CA VAL A 54 22.53 3.57 -5.10
C VAL A 54 21.27 3.53 -5.94
N MET A 55 21.09 2.50 -6.77
CA MET A 55 19.89 2.35 -7.58
C MET A 55 18.64 1.99 -6.76
N ALA A 56 18.79 1.28 -5.64
CA ALA A 56 17.67 1.05 -4.71
C ALA A 56 17.19 2.38 -4.11
N TYR A 57 18.08 3.22 -3.57
CA TYR A 57 17.73 4.55 -3.07
C TYR A 57 17.23 5.47 -4.20
N PHE A 58 17.79 5.37 -5.40
CA PHE A 58 17.31 6.09 -6.57
C PHE A 58 15.85 5.75 -6.88
N SER A 59 15.46 4.48 -6.78
CA SER A 59 14.09 4.05 -7.02
C SER A 59 13.11 4.67 -6.02
N MET A 60 13.51 4.81 -4.75
CA MET A 60 12.74 5.53 -3.73
C MET A 60 12.74 7.05 -3.97
N GLY A 61 13.89 7.60 -4.34
CA GLY A 61 14.05 9.03 -4.64
C GLY A 61 13.20 9.51 -5.81
N MET A 62 12.89 8.63 -6.77
CA MET A 62 11.96 8.97 -7.85
C MET A 62 10.56 9.32 -7.34
N ALA A 63 10.14 8.81 -6.19
CA ALA A 63 8.88 9.16 -5.56
C ALA A 63 8.93 10.51 -4.83
N LEU A 64 10.08 10.84 -4.23
CA LEU A 64 10.28 12.13 -3.56
C LEU A 64 10.37 13.30 -4.56
N TYR A 65 10.99 13.06 -5.70
CA TYR A 65 11.30 14.05 -6.72
C TYR A 65 10.59 13.71 -8.04
N SER A 66 9.27 13.52 -7.95
CA SER A 66 8.46 13.00 -9.06
C SER A 66 8.46 13.91 -10.30
N ASP A 67 8.63 15.22 -10.13
CA ASP A 67 8.64 16.20 -11.21
C ASP A 67 10.02 16.36 -11.90
N GLY A 68 11.09 15.86 -11.24
CA GLY A 68 12.47 15.98 -11.75
C GLY A 68 12.81 14.96 -12.83
N SER A 69 13.77 15.26 -13.69
CA SER A 69 14.38 14.28 -14.59
C SER A 69 15.17 13.22 -13.80
N TYR A 70 15.60 12.14 -14.44
CA TYR A 70 16.45 11.15 -13.77
C TYR A 70 17.77 11.75 -13.29
N GLU A 71 18.32 12.70 -14.04
CA GLU A 71 19.53 13.43 -13.67
C GLU A 71 19.28 14.31 -12.44
N ASP A 72 18.12 15.01 -12.38
CA ASP A 72 17.75 15.85 -11.23
C ASP A 72 17.56 15.01 -9.96
N VAL A 73 16.82 13.89 -10.07
CA VAL A 73 16.67 12.95 -8.94
C VAL A 73 18.02 12.46 -8.44
N PHE A 74 18.93 12.13 -9.36
CA PHE A 74 20.25 11.65 -9.00
C PHE A 74 21.11 12.73 -8.36
N ALA A 75 21.08 13.97 -8.89
CA ALA A 75 21.77 15.10 -8.31
C ALA A 75 21.31 15.38 -6.88
N GLN A 76 19.99 15.41 -6.65
CA GLN A 76 19.43 15.65 -5.30
C GLN A 76 19.80 14.55 -4.30
N LEU A 77 19.83 13.28 -4.75
CA LEU A 77 20.29 12.19 -3.90
C LEU A 77 21.78 12.29 -3.55
N THR A 78 22.63 12.66 -4.53
CA THR A 78 24.06 12.84 -4.31
C THR A 78 24.38 14.05 -3.45
N ASP A 79 23.70 15.16 -3.63
CA ASP A 79 23.88 16.36 -2.80
C ASP A 79 23.49 16.08 -1.34
N GLY A 80 22.41 15.39 -1.11
CA GLY A 80 21.99 14.97 0.23
C GLY A 80 22.99 14.00 0.90
N LEU A 81 23.54 13.05 0.16
CA LEU A 81 24.54 12.09 0.65
C LEU A 81 25.90 12.76 0.85
N SER A 82 26.33 13.68 -0.02
CA SER A 82 27.59 14.39 0.12
C SER A 82 27.58 15.36 1.30
N TRP A 83 26.47 16.02 1.57
CA TRP A 83 26.30 16.84 2.76
C TRP A 83 26.45 16.01 4.04
N ALA A 84 25.81 14.83 4.11
CA ALA A 84 25.89 13.93 5.25
C ALA A 84 27.26 13.30 5.46
N SER A 85 28.06 13.13 4.37
CA SER A 85 29.38 12.49 4.39
C SER A 85 30.55 13.47 4.36
N GLY A 86 30.31 14.78 4.20
CA GLY A 86 31.37 15.80 4.07
C GLY A 86 32.17 15.71 2.76
N TRP A 87 31.63 15.08 1.72
CA TRP A 87 32.27 14.97 0.41
C TRP A 87 32.22 16.31 -0.33
N SER A 88 33.39 16.78 -0.77
CA SER A 88 33.54 18.05 -1.48
C SER A 88 33.89 17.90 -2.97
N GLU A 89 33.87 16.68 -3.52
CA GLU A 89 34.24 16.45 -4.91
C GLU A 89 33.07 16.77 -5.86
N SER A 90 33.36 17.44 -6.97
CA SER A 90 32.41 17.72 -8.04
C SER A 90 31.95 16.43 -8.70
N PHE A 91 30.71 16.04 -8.43
CA PHE A 91 30.10 14.86 -9.02
C PHE A 91 29.49 15.19 -10.39
N THR A 92 29.85 14.44 -11.44
CA THR A 92 29.19 14.55 -12.74
C THR A 92 28.00 13.62 -12.79
N PRO A 93 26.77 14.12 -12.92
CA PRO A 93 25.59 13.29 -13.01
C PRO A 93 25.71 12.26 -14.14
N PRO A 94 25.33 10.98 -13.88
CA PRO A 94 25.32 9.97 -14.93
C PRO A 94 24.25 10.26 -15.97
N SER A 95 24.46 9.81 -17.20
CA SER A 95 23.49 9.99 -18.28
C SER A 95 22.22 9.16 -18.02
N LYS A 96 21.08 9.59 -18.59
CA LYS A 96 19.80 8.84 -18.57
C LYS A 96 19.95 7.38 -18.97
N SER A 97 20.76 7.11 -20.00
CA SER A 97 21.02 5.75 -20.48
C SER A 97 21.76 4.91 -19.44
N ALA A 98 22.76 5.48 -18.75
CA ALA A 98 23.50 4.81 -17.70
C ALA A 98 22.58 4.49 -16.50
N ILE A 99 21.74 5.43 -16.08
CA ILE A 99 20.75 5.23 -15.02
C ILE A 99 19.76 4.14 -15.41
N PHE A 100 19.19 4.21 -16.63
CA PHE A 100 18.27 3.18 -17.14
C PHE A 100 18.89 1.78 -17.09
N GLN A 101 20.12 1.62 -17.59
CA GLN A 101 20.81 0.33 -17.57
C GLN A 101 21.11 -0.15 -16.14
N ALA A 102 21.44 0.77 -15.24
CA ALA A 102 21.70 0.44 -13.84
C ALA A 102 20.43 0.00 -13.12
N ARG A 103 19.30 0.68 -13.34
CA ARG A 103 17.98 0.27 -12.84
C ARG A 103 17.57 -1.10 -13.37
N ALA A 104 17.75 -1.35 -14.69
CA ALA A 104 17.44 -2.63 -15.29
C ALA A 104 18.29 -3.79 -14.72
N ARG A 105 19.57 -3.53 -14.36
CA ARG A 105 20.41 -4.52 -13.69
C ARG A 105 19.94 -4.85 -12.28
N LEU A 106 19.48 -3.85 -11.52
CA LEU A 106 18.92 -4.05 -10.20
C LEU A 106 17.67 -4.93 -10.26
N GLY A 107 16.77 -4.68 -11.23
CA GLY A 107 15.45 -5.29 -11.28
C GLY A 107 14.49 -4.70 -10.24
N PHE A 108 13.29 -5.23 -10.15
CA PHE A 108 12.31 -4.76 -9.16
C PHE A 108 12.32 -5.59 -7.87
N GLU A 109 12.78 -6.84 -7.94
CA GLU A 109 12.72 -7.80 -6.84
C GLU A 109 13.43 -7.28 -5.57
N PRO A 110 14.65 -6.70 -5.64
CA PRO A 110 15.29 -6.18 -4.43
C PRO A 110 14.51 -5.05 -3.76
N VAL A 111 13.85 -4.18 -4.54
CA VAL A 111 13.06 -3.06 -3.98
C VAL A 111 11.77 -3.58 -3.34
N ARG A 112 11.12 -4.57 -3.97
CA ARG A 112 9.98 -5.28 -3.38
C ARG A 112 10.35 -5.98 -2.08
N ASP A 113 11.41 -6.74 -2.09
CA ASP A 113 11.83 -7.56 -0.95
C ASP A 113 12.33 -6.66 0.20
N LEU A 114 12.91 -5.51 -0.12
CA LEU A 114 13.26 -4.48 0.85
C LEU A 114 12.01 -3.91 1.54
N PHE A 115 10.97 -3.58 0.77
CA PHE A 115 9.69 -3.16 1.33
C PHE A 115 9.11 -4.24 2.25
N ALA A 116 9.02 -5.47 1.78
CA ALA A 116 8.49 -6.60 2.55
C ALA A 116 9.30 -6.90 3.82
N ARG A 117 10.60 -6.61 3.84
CA ARG A 117 11.48 -6.80 4.99
C ARG A 117 11.32 -5.72 6.06
N VAL A 118 11.10 -4.48 5.64
CA VAL A 118 11.12 -3.31 6.53
C VAL A 118 9.72 -2.88 6.94
N ALA A 119 8.76 -2.88 6.01
CA ALA A 119 7.42 -2.36 6.28
C ALA A 119 6.68 -3.22 7.31
N ARG A 120 6.14 -2.55 8.33
CA ARG A 120 5.39 -3.10 9.46
C ARG A 120 4.29 -2.10 9.86
N PRO A 121 3.23 -2.53 10.56
CA PRO A 121 2.34 -1.60 11.23
C PRO A 121 3.10 -0.68 12.18
N LEU A 122 2.72 0.60 12.23
CA LEU A 122 3.45 1.67 12.95
C LEU A 122 2.75 2.11 14.23
N ALA A 123 1.44 1.87 14.38
CA ALA A 123 0.66 2.35 15.50
C ALA A 123 1.14 1.77 16.84
N GLY A 124 1.40 2.65 17.80
CA GLY A 124 1.52 2.30 19.20
C GLY A 124 0.13 2.05 19.83
N PRO A 125 0.09 1.59 21.11
CA PRO A 125 -1.17 1.26 21.79
C PRO A 125 -2.17 2.43 21.85
N ASP A 126 -1.66 3.65 21.94
CA ASP A 126 -2.45 4.87 22.12
C ASP A 126 -2.70 5.64 20.80
N THR A 127 -2.31 5.06 19.65
CA THR A 127 -2.49 5.74 18.35
C THR A 127 -3.98 5.82 18.01
N PRO A 128 -4.56 7.02 17.89
CA PRO A 128 -5.98 7.19 17.58
C PRO A 128 -6.37 6.52 16.26
N GLY A 129 -7.56 5.91 16.21
CA GLY A 129 -8.08 5.30 14.98
C GLY A 129 -7.40 3.98 14.57
N SER A 130 -6.46 3.47 15.36
CA SER A 130 -5.72 2.25 15.01
C SER A 130 -6.18 0.99 15.74
N TRP A 131 -7.10 1.11 16.71
CA TRP A 131 -7.47 -0.01 17.57
C TRP A 131 -8.96 -0.08 17.87
N LEU A 132 -9.50 -1.30 17.94
CA LEU A 132 -10.83 -1.61 18.48
C LEU A 132 -10.75 -2.84 19.38
N ALA A 133 -11.14 -2.72 20.63
CA ALA A 133 -11.18 -3.82 21.61
C ALA A 133 -9.88 -4.68 21.60
N GLY A 134 -8.71 -4.01 21.57
CA GLY A 134 -7.39 -4.64 21.55
C GLY A 134 -6.95 -5.19 20.20
N ARG A 135 -7.72 -5.02 19.13
CA ARG A 135 -7.40 -5.43 17.77
C ARG A 135 -6.88 -4.25 16.96
N ARG A 136 -5.79 -4.47 16.25
CA ARG A 136 -5.24 -3.50 15.28
C ARG A 136 -6.14 -3.43 14.06
N LEU A 137 -6.54 -2.22 13.69
CA LEU A 137 -7.36 -1.98 12.50
C LEU A 137 -6.50 -1.96 11.24
N VAL A 138 -6.80 -2.84 10.32
CA VAL A 138 -6.13 -2.97 9.02
C VAL A 138 -7.18 -2.90 7.93
N ALA A 139 -6.96 -2.07 6.93
CA ALA A 139 -7.81 -2.02 5.74
C ALA A 139 -7.12 -2.70 4.55
N ILE A 140 -7.88 -3.44 3.76
CA ILE A 140 -7.47 -3.95 2.45
C ILE A 140 -8.26 -3.25 1.37
N ASP A 141 -7.56 -2.72 0.36
CA ASP A 141 -8.21 -2.13 -0.80
C ASP A 141 -7.30 -2.21 -2.04
N GLY A 142 -7.88 -1.93 -3.21
CA GLY A 142 -7.21 -1.95 -4.49
C GLY A 142 -7.25 -0.63 -5.22
N THR A 143 -6.24 -0.39 -6.04
CA THR A 143 -6.19 0.79 -6.89
C THR A 143 -5.50 0.48 -8.21
N CYS A 144 -5.70 1.35 -9.22
CA CYS A 144 -4.98 1.30 -10.49
C CYS A 144 -4.05 2.50 -10.63
N LEU A 145 -2.89 2.25 -11.23
CA LEU A 145 -1.85 3.24 -11.49
C LEU A 145 -1.63 3.31 -13.00
N ASP A 146 -1.78 4.49 -13.57
CA ASP A 146 -1.48 4.72 -14.98
C ASP A 146 0.03 4.57 -15.22
N VAL A 147 0.41 3.83 -16.26
CA VAL A 147 1.79 3.61 -16.65
C VAL A 147 2.07 4.18 -18.04
N ALA A 148 3.34 4.51 -18.32
CA ALA A 148 3.74 5.10 -19.60
C ALA A 148 3.23 4.28 -20.78
N ASP A 149 2.66 4.95 -21.78
CA ASP A 149 2.12 4.33 -22.99
C ASP A 149 3.25 3.89 -23.92
N THR A 150 3.70 2.65 -23.72
CA THR A 150 4.64 1.95 -24.60
C THR A 150 4.08 0.60 -25.01
N ALA A 151 4.56 0.05 -26.11
CA ALA A 151 4.13 -1.27 -26.57
C ALA A 151 4.34 -2.35 -25.49
N ALA A 152 5.50 -2.36 -24.83
CA ALA A 152 5.82 -3.32 -23.77
C ALA A 152 4.90 -3.18 -22.55
N ASN A 153 4.64 -1.95 -22.09
CA ASN A 153 3.72 -1.72 -20.96
C ASN A 153 2.27 -2.06 -21.34
N SER A 154 1.84 -1.74 -22.57
CA SER A 154 0.48 -2.07 -23.04
C SER A 154 0.26 -3.57 -23.16
N GLU A 155 1.28 -4.32 -23.62
CA GLU A 155 1.23 -5.78 -23.71
C GLU A 155 1.17 -6.44 -22.32
N PHE A 156 2.01 -5.97 -21.39
CA PHE A 156 2.13 -6.58 -20.05
C PHE A 156 0.99 -6.19 -19.13
N PHE A 157 0.71 -4.89 -18.96
CA PHE A 157 -0.26 -4.40 -17.99
C PHE A 157 -1.70 -4.40 -18.52
N GLY A 158 -1.86 -4.24 -19.83
CA GLY A 158 -3.17 -4.11 -20.45
C GLY A 158 -3.83 -2.75 -20.21
N ARG A 159 -4.99 -2.54 -20.83
CA ARG A 159 -5.83 -1.35 -20.68
C ARG A 159 -7.23 -1.77 -20.27
N PRO A 160 -7.75 -1.29 -19.13
CA PRO A 160 -9.12 -1.58 -18.76
C PRO A 160 -10.09 -1.00 -19.81
N ALA A 161 -11.13 -1.76 -20.13
CA ALA A 161 -12.24 -1.28 -20.93
C ALA A 161 -13.26 -0.57 -20.04
N SER A 162 -13.77 0.57 -20.48
CA SER A 162 -14.93 1.20 -19.84
C SER A 162 -16.21 0.47 -20.24
N SER A 163 -17.26 0.64 -19.43
CA SER A 163 -18.62 0.14 -19.76
C SER A 163 -19.18 0.72 -21.06
N ARG A 164 -18.60 1.79 -21.58
CA ARG A 164 -18.95 2.43 -22.85
C ARG A 164 -18.13 1.94 -24.05
N GLY A 165 -17.29 0.91 -23.88
CA GLY A 165 -16.46 0.35 -24.95
C GLY A 165 -15.15 1.12 -25.22
N GLU A 166 -14.92 2.26 -24.60
CA GLU A 166 -13.68 3.00 -24.70
C GLU A 166 -12.60 2.35 -23.82
N ARG A 167 -11.39 2.26 -24.33
CA ARG A 167 -10.24 1.80 -23.54
C ARG A 167 -9.61 2.98 -22.78
N SER A 168 -9.03 2.70 -21.62
CA SER A 168 -8.22 3.70 -20.91
C SER A 168 -7.14 4.30 -21.82
N ALA A 169 -6.87 5.59 -21.68
CA ALA A 169 -5.82 6.29 -22.42
C ALA A 169 -4.43 5.70 -22.15
N PHE A 170 -4.22 5.14 -20.94
CA PHE A 170 -2.95 4.56 -20.51
C PHE A 170 -3.14 3.08 -20.14
N PRO A 171 -2.10 2.24 -20.31
CA PRO A 171 -2.04 0.92 -19.66
C PRO A 171 -2.05 1.13 -18.13
N GLN A 172 -2.58 0.15 -17.38
CA GLN A 172 -2.72 0.28 -15.93
C GLN A 172 -2.13 -0.90 -15.17
N ALA A 173 -1.29 -0.61 -14.20
CA ALA A 173 -0.89 -1.56 -13.18
C ALA A 173 -1.91 -1.57 -12.04
N ARG A 174 -2.32 -2.76 -11.58
CA ARG A 174 -3.15 -2.93 -10.40
C ARG A 174 -2.29 -3.09 -9.16
N LEU A 175 -2.68 -2.42 -8.09
CA LEU A 175 -2.08 -2.51 -6.77
C LEU A 175 -3.19 -2.87 -5.78
N VAL A 176 -2.96 -3.89 -4.95
CA VAL A 176 -3.76 -4.16 -3.75
C VAL A 176 -2.83 -4.04 -2.55
N ALA A 177 -3.27 -3.41 -1.48
CA ALA A 177 -2.44 -3.17 -0.32
C ALA A 177 -3.19 -3.44 1.00
N LEU A 178 -2.41 -3.73 2.04
CA LEU A 178 -2.81 -3.68 3.44
C LEU A 178 -2.27 -2.40 4.04
N ALA A 179 -3.15 -1.58 4.61
CA ALA A 179 -2.79 -0.37 5.31
C ALA A 179 -3.32 -0.40 6.74
N GLU A 180 -2.53 0.11 7.67
CA GLU A 180 -2.96 0.34 9.05
C GLU A 180 -3.84 1.59 9.11
N CYS A 181 -5.03 1.46 9.70
CA CYS A 181 -5.88 2.60 9.97
C CYS A 181 -5.24 3.50 11.04
N GLY A 182 -5.51 4.80 10.99
CA GLY A 182 -4.97 5.81 11.89
C GLY A 182 -3.56 6.29 11.52
N THR A 183 -2.63 5.42 11.12
CA THR A 183 -1.31 5.84 10.63
C THR A 183 -1.24 5.96 9.11
N HIS A 184 -2.17 5.38 8.37
CA HIS A 184 -2.18 5.24 6.91
C HIS A 184 -0.94 4.50 6.35
N ALA A 185 -0.19 3.82 7.19
CA ALA A 185 1.00 3.10 6.77
C ALA A 185 0.61 1.88 5.92
N VAL A 186 0.95 1.90 4.63
CA VAL A 186 0.91 0.71 3.79
C VAL A 186 2.09 -0.18 4.19
N PHE A 187 1.80 -1.40 4.66
CA PHE A 187 2.84 -2.30 5.17
C PHE A 187 2.95 -3.64 4.40
N ASP A 188 1.97 -3.97 3.55
CA ASP A 188 2.05 -5.09 2.61
C ASP A 188 1.31 -4.74 1.33
N ALA A 189 1.75 -5.28 0.19
CA ALA A 189 1.15 -5.01 -1.10
C ALA A 189 1.40 -6.12 -2.12
N ALA A 190 0.50 -6.20 -3.12
CA ALA A 190 0.64 -7.04 -4.30
C ALA A 190 0.33 -6.22 -5.57
N THR A 191 1.11 -6.43 -6.61
CA THR A 191 0.97 -5.73 -7.90
C THR A 191 0.78 -6.69 -9.04
N GLY A 192 0.07 -6.26 -10.07
CA GLY A 192 -0.13 -7.06 -11.29
C GLY A 192 -0.71 -6.25 -12.45
N PRO A 193 -0.89 -6.87 -13.61
CA PRO A 193 -1.59 -6.26 -14.74
C PRO A 193 -3.07 -6.02 -14.41
N CYS A 194 -3.71 -5.08 -15.12
CA CYS A 194 -5.11 -4.73 -14.90
C CYS A 194 -6.09 -5.90 -15.15
N SER A 195 -5.65 -6.92 -15.89
CA SER A 195 -6.41 -8.15 -16.14
C SER A 195 -6.52 -9.08 -14.93
N VAL A 196 -5.60 -8.97 -13.96
CA VAL A 196 -5.65 -9.72 -12.70
C VAL A 196 -6.63 -9.02 -11.76
N SER A 197 -7.57 -9.75 -11.18
CA SER A 197 -8.57 -9.16 -10.27
C SER A 197 -7.95 -8.78 -8.92
N GLU A 198 -8.60 -7.82 -8.24
CA GLU A 198 -8.22 -7.47 -6.85
C GLU A 198 -8.29 -8.68 -5.92
N THR A 199 -9.32 -9.50 -6.06
CA THR A 199 -9.46 -10.75 -5.30
C THR A 199 -8.29 -11.72 -5.51
N GLU A 200 -7.74 -11.80 -6.72
CA GLU A 200 -6.58 -12.66 -7.00
C GLU A 200 -5.31 -12.12 -6.35
N LEU A 201 -5.07 -10.81 -6.45
CA LEU A 201 -3.93 -10.18 -5.75
C LEU A 201 -4.08 -10.28 -4.23
N SER A 202 -5.29 -10.14 -3.70
CA SER A 202 -5.56 -10.25 -2.26
C SER A 202 -5.21 -11.62 -1.68
N ARG A 203 -5.28 -12.69 -2.48
CA ARG A 203 -4.87 -14.04 -2.03
C ARG A 203 -3.40 -14.10 -1.62
N GLN A 204 -2.56 -13.25 -2.19
CA GLN A 204 -1.15 -13.17 -1.83
C GLN A 204 -0.93 -12.47 -0.49
N LEU A 205 -1.89 -11.64 -0.07
CA LEU A 205 -1.81 -10.82 1.15
C LEU A 205 -2.53 -11.46 2.33
N VAL A 206 -3.76 -11.95 2.12
CA VAL A 206 -4.60 -12.43 3.23
C VAL A 206 -4.01 -13.63 3.98
N GLY A 207 -3.11 -14.39 3.40
CA GLY A 207 -2.39 -15.47 4.08
C GLY A 207 -1.32 -14.99 5.08
N ARG A 208 -1.01 -13.67 5.09
CA ARG A 208 -0.04 -13.03 5.99
C ARG A 208 -0.70 -12.20 7.08
N LEU A 209 -2.02 -12.21 7.15
CA LEU A 209 -2.75 -11.59 8.25
C LEU A 209 -2.41 -12.30 9.55
N GLU A 210 -2.49 -11.59 10.66
CA GLU A 210 -2.03 -12.06 11.96
C GLU A 210 -3.14 -11.98 13.02
N LEU A 211 -3.06 -12.85 14.02
CA LEU A 211 -3.88 -12.76 15.22
C LEU A 211 -3.75 -11.36 15.86
N GLY A 212 -4.88 -10.80 16.32
CA GLY A 212 -4.93 -9.46 16.90
C GLY A 212 -5.11 -8.34 15.87
N GLN A 213 -5.32 -8.68 14.60
CA GLN A 213 -5.77 -7.73 13.58
C GLN A 213 -7.28 -7.84 13.38
N LEU A 214 -7.96 -6.72 13.12
CA LEU A 214 -9.31 -6.64 12.58
C LEU A 214 -9.22 -6.07 11.16
N VAL A 215 -9.51 -6.90 10.18
CA VAL A 215 -9.32 -6.57 8.76
C VAL A 215 -10.61 -6.08 8.14
N LEU A 216 -10.60 -4.84 7.66
CA LEU A 216 -11.71 -4.16 7.00
C LEU A 216 -11.58 -4.31 5.49
N ALA A 217 -12.66 -4.74 4.80
CA ALA A 217 -12.68 -4.84 3.35
C ALA A 217 -14.02 -4.44 2.74
N ASP A 218 -14.00 -3.89 1.51
CA ASP A 218 -15.21 -3.58 0.78
C ASP A 218 -15.83 -4.82 0.13
N ARG A 219 -17.08 -4.66 -0.32
CA ARG A 219 -17.90 -5.72 -0.94
C ARG A 219 -17.26 -6.36 -2.18
N GLY A 220 -16.30 -5.67 -2.82
CA GLY A 220 -15.55 -6.19 -3.97
C GLY A 220 -14.62 -7.35 -3.60
N PHE A 221 -14.15 -7.40 -2.37
CA PHE A 221 -13.23 -8.44 -1.87
C PHE A 221 -13.95 -9.70 -1.41
N TYR A 222 -15.27 -9.61 -1.09
CA TYR A 222 -15.95 -10.78 -0.54
C TYR A 222 -16.01 -11.94 -1.54
N GLY A 223 -15.45 -13.06 -1.11
CA GLY A 223 -15.58 -14.37 -1.72
C GLY A 223 -15.34 -15.43 -0.67
N PHE A 224 -16.16 -16.50 -0.66
CA PHE A 224 -16.11 -17.53 0.39
C PHE A 224 -14.67 -18.06 0.62
N ARG A 225 -13.95 -18.37 -0.46
CA ARG A 225 -12.57 -18.89 -0.35
C ARG A 225 -11.58 -17.88 0.22
N LEU A 226 -11.70 -16.61 -0.20
CA LEU A 226 -10.83 -15.55 0.31
C LEU A 226 -11.13 -15.28 1.79
N TRP A 227 -12.42 -15.24 2.17
CA TRP A 227 -12.85 -15.16 3.57
C TRP A 227 -12.28 -16.29 4.41
N GLN A 228 -12.44 -17.55 3.94
CA GLN A 228 -11.94 -18.74 4.62
C GLN A 228 -10.42 -18.69 4.81
N GLN A 229 -9.68 -18.29 3.78
CA GLN A 229 -8.22 -18.14 3.83
C GLN A 229 -7.81 -17.05 4.84
N ALA A 230 -8.47 -15.91 4.82
CA ALA A 230 -8.20 -14.81 5.75
C ALA A 230 -8.53 -15.21 7.21
N ALA A 231 -9.70 -15.80 7.46
CA ALA A 231 -10.12 -16.24 8.79
C ALA A 231 -9.22 -17.35 9.37
N ALA A 232 -8.65 -18.20 8.51
CA ALA A 232 -7.75 -19.28 8.93
C ALA A 232 -6.42 -18.79 9.52
N THR A 233 -6.05 -17.51 9.34
CA THR A 233 -4.86 -16.90 9.95
C THR A 233 -5.04 -16.54 11.43
N GLY A 234 -6.28 -16.55 11.92
CA GLY A 234 -6.63 -16.08 13.25
C GLY A 234 -6.89 -14.56 13.34
N ALA A 235 -6.76 -13.82 12.24
CA ALA A 235 -7.21 -12.44 12.17
C ALA A 235 -8.73 -12.36 12.23
N ASP A 236 -9.24 -11.32 12.88
CA ASP A 236 -10.66 -11.00 12.81
C ASP A 236 -10.98 -10.24 11.53
N LEU A 237 -12.17 -10.48 11.00
CA LEU A 237 -12.61 -9.88 9.73
C LEU A 237 -13.87 -9.06 9.95
N LEU A 238 -13.96 -7.93 9.28
CA LEU A 238 -15.16 -7.10 9.18
C LEU A 238 -15.33 -6.62 7.74
N TRP A 239 -16.01 -7.40 6.93
CA TRP A 239 -16.13 -7.16 5.50
C TRP A 239 -17.54 -6.78 5.10
N ARG A 240 -17.64 -5.74 4.30
CA ARG A 240 -18.91 -5.43 3.62
C ARG A 240 -19.21 -6.49 2.58
N VAL A 241 -20.49 -6.85 2.47
CA VAL A 241 -20.99 -7.77 1.45
C VAL A 241 -22.19 -7.18 0.73
N LYS A 242 -22.51 -7.74 -0.43
CA LYS A 242 -23.70 -7.33 -1.16
C LYS A 242 -24.97 -7.69 -0.35
N THR A 243 -25.94 -6.80 -0.28
CA THR A 243 -27.20 -7.01 0.46
C THR A 243 -28.05 -8.14 -0.10
N ASN A 244 -27.80 -8.57 -1.34
CA ASN A 244 -28.45 -9.76 -1.93
C ASN A 244 -27.79 -11.10 -1.51
N LEU A 245 -26.69 -11.08 -0.78
CA LEU A 245 -26.17 -12.30 -0.13
C LEU A 245 -27.21 -12.81 0.87
N ARG A 246 -27.51 -14.11 0.84
CA ARG A 246 -28.50 -14.76 1.71
C ARG A 246 -27.82 -15.82 2.59
N PRO A 247 -27.14 -15.39 3.68
CA PRO A 247 -26.60 -16.34 4.67
C PRO A 247 -27.76 -17.06 5.36
N ARG A 248 -27.54 -18.31 5.77
CA ARG A 248 -28.55 -19.04 6.53
C ARG A 248 -28.58 -18.52 7.96
N HIS A 249 -29.70 -17.88 8.33
CA HIS A 249 -29.93 -17.38 9.69
C HIS A 249 -29.87 -18.53 10.71
N LEU A 250 -29.24 -18.30 11.85
CA LEU A 250 -29.15 -19.23 12.98
C LEU A 250 -29.86 -18.65 14.20
N GLU A 251 -29.48 -17.46 14.64
CA GLU A 251 -29.93 -16.84 15.88
C GLU A 251 -29.83 -15.30 15.77
N THR A 252 -30.77 -14.59 16.37
CA THR A 252 -30.74 -13.12 16.51
C THR A 252 -30.14 -12.78 17.87
N LEU A 253 -29.17 -11.88 17.90
CA LEU A 253 -28.46 -11.49 19.10
C LEU A 253 -29.11 -10.25 19.76
N ALA A 254 -28.73 -9.98 21.01
CA ALA A 254 -29.34 -8.93 21.83
C ALA A 254 -29.16 -7.51 21.29
N ASP A 255 -28.11 -7.28 20.49
CA ASP A 255 -27.78 -5.98 19.89
C ASP A 255 -28.37 -5.81 18.47
N GLY A 256 -29.28 -6.70 18.06
CA GLY A 256 -29.93 -6.65 16.75
C GLY A 256 -29.14 -7.29 15.61
N SER A 257 -27.86 -7.61 15.82
CA SER A 257 -27.10 -8.43 14.88
C SER A 257 -27.55 -9.90 14.94
N TRP A 258 -27.05 -10.75 14.05
CA TRP A 258 -27.48 -12.14 14.02
C TRP A 258 -26.37 -13.09 13.55
N LEU A 259 -26.39 -14.32 14.08
CA LEU A 259 -25.49 -15.38 13.63
C LEU A 259 -26.02 -16.03 12.36
N ALA A 260 -25.12 -16.39 11.48
CA ALA A 260 -25.45 -17.01 10.21
C ALA A 260 -24.41 -18.05 9.78
N ARG A 261 -24.83 -18.94 8.88
CA ARG A 261 -23.93 -19.81 8.13
C ARG A 261 -23.76 -19.34 6.72
N ILE A 262 -22.51 -19.20 6.29
CA ILE A 262 -22.14 -18.95 4.90
C ILE A 262 -21.58 -20.22 4.27
N VAL A 263 -21.87 -20.40 2.99
CA VAL A 263 -21.39 -21.50 2.14
C VAL A 263 -20.93 -20.94 0.79
N PRO A 264 -20.13 -21.68 0.02
CA PRO A 264 -19.80 -21.27 -1.35
C PRO A 264 -21.07 -21.05 -2.18
N THR A 265 -21.15 -19.93 -2.89
CA THR A 265 -22.29 -19.61 -3.77
C THR A 265 -22.23 -20.31 -5.12
N SER A 266 -21.03 -20.74 -5.54
CA SER A 266 -20.76 -21.43 -6.80
C SER A 266 -19.64 -22.45 -6.66
N GLY A 267 -19.59 -23.42 -7.57
CA GLY A 267 -18.54 -24.44 -7.67
C GLY A 267 -19.00 -25.85 -7.30
N THR A 268 -18.26 -26.86 -7.81
CA THR A 268 -18.54 -28.30 -7.67
C THR A 268 -18.49 -28.83 -6.22
N ASN A 269 -17.86 -28.10 -5.30
CA ASN A 269 -17.63 -28.53 -3.92
C ASN A 269 -18.61 -27.91 -2.90
N ARG A 270 -19.73 -27.29 -3.37
CA ARG A 270 -20.69 -26.65 -2.46
C ARG A 270 -21.26 -27.60 -1.41
N ALA A 271 -21.54 -28.82 -1.80
CA ALA A 271 -22.15 -29.84 -0.92
C ALA A 271 -21.14 -30.44 0.10
N THR A 272 -19.85 -30.38 -0.17
CA THR A 272 -18.79 -30.97 0.63
C THR A 272 -17.99 -29.97 1.44
N THR A 273 -18.19 -28.65 1.20
CA THR A 273 -17.49 -27.59 1.93
C THR A 273 -18.19 -27.34 3.27
N GLU A 274 -17.42 -27.38 4.34
CA GLU A 274 -17.92 -27.07 5.68
C GLU A 274 -18.40 -25.61 5.76
N PRO A 275 -19.63 -25.36 6.25
CA PRO A 275 -20.14 -24.02 6.43
C PRO A 275 -19.35 -23.25 7.48
N LEU A 276 -19.14 -21.96 7.26
CA LEU A 276 -18.54 -21.08 8.25
C LEU A 276 -19.62 -20.30 9.00
N THR A 277 -19.49 -20.21 10.32
CA THR A 277 -20.33 -19.33 11.13
C THR A 277 -19.77 -17.91 11.10
N VAL A 278 -20.65 -16.95 10.90
CA VAL A 278 -20.34 -15.52 10.87
C VAL A 278 -21.42 -14.76 11.64
N ARG A 279 -21.08 -13.58 12.13
CA ARG A 279 -22.08 -12.62 12.63
C ARG A 279 -22.36 -11.61 11.54
N VAL A 280 -23.63 -11.28 11.36
CA VAL A 280 -24.12 -10.34 10.35
C VAL A 280 -24.67 -9.09 11.04
N ILE A 281 -24.28 -7.95 10.52
CA ILE A 281 -24.73 -6.63 10.99
C ILE A 281 -25.35 -5.92 9.80
N ASP A 282 -26.64 -5.63 9.89
CA ASP A 282 -27.38 -4.84 8.89
C ASP A 282 -27.64 -3.46 9.46
N TYR A 283 -27.29 -2.42 8.73
CA TYR A 283 -27.57 -1.04 9.12
C TYR A 283 -27.75 -0.15 7.89
N THR A 284 -28.35 0.99 8.11
CA THR A 284 -28.61 2.01 7.08
C THR A 284 -27.89 3.29 7.47
N LEU A 285 -27.19 3.89 6.53
CA LEU A 285 -26.64 5.22 6.70
C LEU A 285 -27.66 6.22 6.17
N ASP A 286 -28.14 7.09 7.07
CA ASP A 286 -28.94 8.25 6.69
C ASP A 286 -27.98 9.40 6.33
N ASP A 287 -27.72 9.57 5.06
CA ASP A 287 -26.89 10.65 4.52
C ASP A 287 -27.73 11.80 3.95
N GLY A 288 -29.03 11.84 4.28
CA GLY A 288 -29.97 12.86 3.81
C GLY A 288 -30.42 12.67 2.35
N ARG A 289 -30.13 11.52 1.73
CA ARG A 289 -30.62 11.17 0.39
C ARG A 289 -32.00 10.49 0.46
N ASP A 290 -32.78 10.61 -0.59
CA ASP A 290 -34.12 9.98 -0.69
C ASP A 290 -34.08 8.43 -0.58
N ASN A 291 -32.94 7.79 -0.86
CA ASN A 291 -32.72 6.36 -0.71
C ASN A 291 -31.46 6.13 0.12
N PRO A 292 -31.57 5.92 1.44
CA PRO A 292 -30.44 5.63 2.29
C PRO A 292 -29.75 4.31 1.87
N GLU A 293 -28.43 4.30 1.89
CA GLU A 293 -27.67 3.13 1.48
C GLU A 293 -27.72 2.05 2.57
N GLU A 294 -28.16 0.84 2.20
CA GLU A 294 -28.13 -0.33 3.08
C GLU A 294 -26.75 -0.96 3.10
N TYR A 295 -26.25 -1.23 4.30
CA TYR A 295 -25.00 -1.90 4.55
C TYR A 295 -25.24 -3.26 5.19
N ARG A 296 -24.52 -4.27 4.72
CA ARG A 296 -24.41 -5.57 5.38
C ARG A 296 -22.95 -5.87 5.60
N LEU A 297 -22.56 -6.05 6.88
CA LEU A 297 -21.25 -6.48 7.28
C LEU A 297 -21.28 -7.93 7.74
N LEU A 298 -20.24 -8.68 7.42
CA LEU A 298 -19.93 -9.98 8.02
C LEU A 298 -18.69 -9.82 8.89
N THR A 299 -18.73 -10.45 10.06
CA THR A 299 -17.58 -10.48 10.98
C THR A 299 -17.35 -11.88 11.55
N THR A 300 -16.09 -12.15 11.92
CA THR A 300 -15.69 -13.34 12.70
C THR A 300 -15.87 -13.14 14.20
N ILE A 301 -16.06 -11.89 14.68
CA ILE A 301 -16.35 -11.58 16.08
C ILE A 301 -17.82 -11.94 16.37
N LEU A 302 -18.05 -13.12 16.92
CA LEU A 302 -19.39 -13.70 17.06
C LEU A 302 -20.14 -13.20 18.28
N ASP A 303 -19.44 -12.88 19.38
CA ASP A 303 -20.03 -12.46 20.65
C ASP A 303 -20.29 -10.94 20.65
N PRO A 304 -21.55 -10.47 20.78
CA PRO A 304 -21.86 -9.06 20.88
C PRO A 304 -21.36 -8.41 22.18
N ALA A 305 -21.08 -9.20 23.22
CA ALA A 305 -20.51 -8.68 24.47
C ALA A 305 -19.02 -8.33 24.30
N GLU A 306 -18.33 -8.91 23.34
CA GLU A 306 -16.94 -8.61 23.03
C GLU A 306 -16.81 -7.28 22.27
N VAL A 307 -17.63 -7.11 21.21
CA VAL A 307 -17.73 -5.85 20.43
C VAL A 307 -19.16 -5.69 19.93
N GLY A 308 -19.82 -4.59 20.26
CA GLY A 308 -21.17 -4.28 19.86
C GLY A 308 -21.34 -4.08 18.34
N ALA A 309 -22.55 -4.27 17.83
CA ALA A 309 -22.85 -4.05 16.41
C ALA A 309 -22.62 -2.58 16.00
N GLU A 310 -22.95 -1.63 16.87
CA GLU A 310 -22.75 -0.19 16.64
C GLU A 310 -21.26 0.17 16.52
N ASP A 311 -20.42 -0.40 17.39
CA ASP A 311 -18.96 -0.17 17.36
C ASP A 311 -18.36 -0.74 16.08
N LEU A 312 -18.80 -1.94 15.65
CA LEU A 312 -18.35 -2.55 14.39
C LEU A 312 -18.83 -1.73 13.16
N ALA A 313 -20.06 -1.21 13.18
CA ALA A 313 -20.54 -0.35 12.11
C ALA A 313 -19.79 0.98 12.06
N ALA A 314 -19.52 1.59 13.22
CA ALA A 314 -18.76 2.83 13.33
C ALA A 314 -17.30 2.65 12.84
N VAL A 315 -16.63 1.58 13.27
CA VAL A 315 -15.22 1.34 12.87
C VAL A 315 -15.11 0.97 11.40
N TYR A 316 -16.14 0.37 10.80
CA TYR A 316 -16.10 0.07 9.36
C TYR A 316 -15.91 1.33 8.51
N ALA A 317 -16.36 2.49 8.97
CA ALA A 317 -16.11 3.77 8.29
C ALA A 317 -14.61 4.08 8.16
N GLN A 318 -13.76 3.60 9.08
CA GLN A 318 -12.30 3.79 9.01
C GLN A 318 -11.64 3.04 7.84
N ARG A 319 -12.36 2.13 7.16
CA ARG A 319 -11.88 1.56 5.89
C ARG A 319 -11.49 2.65 4.88
N TRP A 320 -12.13 3.82 4.90
CA TRP A 320 -11.80 4.93 4.01
C TRP A 320 -10.37 5.50 4.21
N GLU A 321 -9.74 5.20 5.33
CA GLU A 321 -8.35 5.58 5.61
C GLU A 321 -7.37 5.05 4.55
N ILE A 322 -7.61 3.84 4.00
CA ILE A 322 -6.76 3.30 2.93
C ILE A 322 -6.95 4.05 1.61
N GLU A 323 -8.16 4.56 1.33
CA GLU A 323 -8.39 5.41 0.14
C GLU A 323 -7.58 6.71 0.27
N THR A 324 -7.52 7.29 1.47
CA THR A 324 -6.66 8.43 1.78
C THR A 324 -5.17 8.06 1.58
N ALA A 325 -4.73 6.90 2.06
CA ALA A 325 -3.36 6.42 1.82
C ALA A 325 -3.05 6.26 0.32
N PHE A 326 -4.00 5.78 -0.47
CA PHE A 326 -3.84 5.71 -1.93
C PHE A 326 -3.86 7.07 -2.62
N ASP A 327 -4.67 8.01 -2.13
CA ASP A 327 -4.66 9.39 -2.64
C ASP A 327 -3.33 10.08 -2.35
N GLU A 328 -2.75 9.86 -1.19
CA GLU A 328 -1.42 10.34 -0.86
C GLU A 328 -0.35 9.74 -1.79
N LEU A 329 -0.40 8.42 -2.01
CA LEU A 329 0.49 7.74 -2.93
C LEU A 329 0.36 8.26 -4.37
N LYS A 330 -0.87 8.53 -4.83
CA LYS A 330 -1.16 8.95 -6.20
C LYS A 330 -0.98 10.44 -6.43
N THR A 331 -1.45 11.27 -5.49
CA THR A 331 -1.62 12.71 -5.70
C THR A 331 -0.53 13.52 -5.03
N HIS A 332 -0.24 13.24 -3.75
CA HIS A 332 0.73 14.04 -2.99
C HIS A 332 2.18 13.68 -3.30
N GLN A 333 2.46 12.41 -3.56
CA GLN A 333 3.82 11.98 -3.93
C GLN A 333 4.13 12.12 -5.43
N ARG A 334 3.12 12.12 -6.29
CA ARG A 334 3.30 12.09 -7.75
C ARG A 334 2.73 13.29 -8.49
N GLY A 335 1.96 14.14 -7.80
CA GLY A 335 1.19 15.21 -8.42
C GLY A 335 -0.10 14.70 -9.10
N PRO A 336 -1.05 15.59 -9.39
CA PRO A 336 -2.34 15.22 -9.99
C PRO A 336 -2.14 14.66 -11.41
N ARG A 337 -2.71 13.47 -11.66
CA ARG A 337 -2.67 12.75 -12.96
C ARG A 337 -1.27 12.26 -13.38
N ALA A 338 -0.36 12.03 -12.44
CA ALA A 338 0.96 11.55 -12.81
C ALA A 338 0.90 10.09 -13.30
N VAL A 339 1.33 9.88 -14.54
CA VAL A 339 1.59 8.57 -15.13
C VAL A 339 2.97 8.10 -14.66
N LEU A 340 3.11 6.83 -14.25
CA LEU A 340 4.42 6.23 -13.98
C LEU A 340 5.30 6.33 -15.21
N ARG A 341 6.50 6.89 -15.04
CA ARG A 341 7.36 7.31 -16.16
C ARG A 341 8.22 6.20 -16.76
N SER A 342 8.29 5.06 -16.08
CA SER A 342 9.08 3.91 -16.55
C SER A 342 8.47 3.27 -17.79
N LYS A 343 9.32 2.99 -18.80
CA LYS A 343 8.88 2.57 -20.14
C LYS A 343 8.94 1.05 -20.36
N ALA A 344 9.35 0.30 -19.35
CA ALA A 344 9.41 -1.16 -19.39
C ALA A 344 8.73 -1.76 -18.15
N PRO A 345 8.05 -2.92 -18.24
CA PRO A 345 7.26 -3.49 -17.14
C PRO A 345 8.04 -3.68 -15.84
N ASP A 346 9.24 -4.24 -15.88
CA ASP A 346 10.08 -4.44 -14.69
C ASP A 346 10.45 -3.11 -14.02
N LEU A 347 10.71 -2.07 -14.82
CA LEU A 347 11.04 -0.75 -14.29
C LEU A 347 9.79 -0.03 -13.76
N VAL A 348 8.60 -0.32 -14.28
CA VAL A 348 7.33 0.13 -13.70
C VAL A 348 7.11 -0.52 -12.34
N GLN A 349 7.29 -1.82 -12.23
CA GLN A 349 7.21 -2.51 -10.94
C GLN A 349 8.24 -1.95 -9.95
N GLN A 350 9.49 -1.76 -10.36
CA GLN A 350 10.53 -1.14 -9.53
C GLN A 350 10.10 0.27 -9.06
N GLU A 351 9.48 1.07 -9.91
CA GLU A 351 8.98 2.40 -9.58
C GLU A 351 7.83 2.32 -8.57
N ILE A 352 6.88 1.40 -8.73
CA ILE A 352 5.79 1.18 -7.77
C ILE A 352 6.34 0.82 -6.38
N TRP A 353 7.27 -0.13 -6.30
CA TRP A 353 7.87 -0.53 -5.03
C TRP A 353 8.70 0.60 -4.41
N GLY A 354 9.39 1.40 -5.22
CA GLY A 354 10.06 2.62 -4.77
C GLY A 354 9.10 3.65 -4.16
N HIS A 355 7.92 3.83 -4.75
CA HIS A 355 6.85 4.68 -4.20
C HIS A 355 6.32 4.15 -2.87
N LEU A 356 6.11 2.84 -2.74
CA LEU A 356 5.68 2.21 -1.49
C LEU A 356 6.71 2.35 -0.38
N CYS A 357 8.00 2.15 -0.67
CA CYS A 357 9.09 2.40 0.27
C CYS A 357 9.10 3.87 0.75
N CYS A 358 8.99 4.81 -0.20
CA CYS A 358 8.96 6.23 0.12
C CYS A 358 7.75 6.60 0.98
N HIS A 359 6.55 6.13 0.62
CA HIS A 359 5.34 6.31 1.41
C HIS A 359 5.53 5.81 2.84
N TYR A 360 6.03 4.59 2.99
CA TYR A 360 6.27 4.00 4.30
C TYR A 360 7.29 4.82 5.13
N ALA A 361 8.35 5.31 4.51
CA ALA A 361 9.33 6.16 5.21
C ALA A 361 8.70 7.46 5.71
N ILE A 362 7.87 8.11 4.89
CA ILE A 362 7.15 9.33 5.29
C ILE A 362 6.20 9.04 6.45
N ARG A 363 5.43 7.94 6.40
CA ARG A 363 4.53 7.54 7.47
C ARG A 363 5.26 7.20 8.77
N THR A 364 6.42 6.57 8.68
CA THR A 364 7.28 6.33 9.84
C THR A 364 7.69 7.64 10.51
N LEU A 365 8.12 8.65 9.74
CA LEU A 365 8.47 9.97 10.29
C LEU A 365 7.26 10.64 10.96
N MET A 366 6.08 10.58 10.33
CA MET A 366 4.86 11.17 10.88
C MET A 366 4.45 10.49 12.20
N ALA A 367 4.48 9.14 12.22
CA ALA A 367 4.16 8.36 13.42
C ALA A 367 5.16 8.64 14.56
N ASP A 368 6.46 8.69 14.27
CA ASP A 368 7.50 9.05 15.24
C ASP A 368 7.28 10.45 15.80
N THR A 369 6.91 11.42 14.96
CA THR A 369 6.67 12.80 15.39
C THR A 369 5.42 12.89 16.28
N ALA A 370 4.34 12.20 15.89
CA ALA A 370 3.11 12.17 16.68
C ALA A 370 3.29 11.50 18.06
N ALA A 371 4.15 10.51 18.17
CA ALA A 371 4.45 9.83 19.43
C ALA A 371 5.25 10.70 20.43
N HIS A 372 5.87 11.79 19.97
CA HIS A 372 6.68 12.71 20.78
C HIS A 372 5.93 14.02 21.13
N THR A 373 4.70 14.19 20.66
CA THR A 373 3.83 15.35 20.93
C THR A 373 2.76 15.01 21.94
#